data_3b21577f9dc21ecee87c0a221b789361
#
_entry.id   3b21577f9dc21ecee87c0a221b789361
#
_cell.length_a   1.000
_cell.length_b   1.000
_cell.length_c   1.000
_cell.angle_alpha   90.00
_cell.angle_beta   90.00
_cell.angle_gamma   90.00
#
_symmetry.space_group_name_H-M   'P 1'
#
loop_
_entity.id
_entity.type
_entity.pdbx_description
1 polymer ?
#
loop_
_entity_poly.entity_id
_entity_poly.type
_entity_poly.pdbx_seq_one_letter_code
_entity_poly.pdbx_strand_id
1 'polypeptide(L)'
;MEIKKIHLIGIAIGLAGIIISLFFLKTKIFFLIIGVSVFVAATPFVVSVIRTNKIDEEKEEMFLEFARNLVESAKTGIPISQSIINVRHKPYGALSEHISKLANQIQLGISLNKAFETFAKDAGNKTISRALTLMGNAEKAGGDIGEILESVAEAVSLSEKLKKERKAAISNIVIEGYLIFIIFIAIVLVMQFKILPMLSGIAGTGFMGGGGGSINAEELSNAFLYLLLTQGFFSGLTIGKLAENSIKKGIRHSFFMMIVSFFIFTGINVIWG
;
A
#
# COMPACT_ATOMS: atom_id res chain seq x y z
N MET A 1 -16.27 8.34 -8.16
CA MET A 1 -16.20 8.84 -9.56
C MET A 1 -14.89 9.60 -9.86
N GLU A 2 -14.33 10.32 -8.91
CA GLU A 2 -13.06 11.08 -9.08
C GLU A 2 -11.82 10.20 -9.29
N ILE A 3 -11.74 9.05 -8.63
CA ILE A 3 -10.59 8.13 -8.74
C ILE A 3 -10.36 7.69 -10.19
N LYS A 4 -11.43 7.43 -10.95
CA LYS A 4 -11.32 7.03 -12.36
C LYS A 4 -10.75 8.15 -13.25
N LYS A 5 -11.08 9.41 -12.97
CA LYS A 5 -10.56 10.58 -13.71
C LYS A 5 -9.06 10.77 -13.48
N ILE A 6 -8.60 10.61 -12.24
CA ILE A 6 -7.18 10.71 -11.87
C ILE A 6 -6.34 9.62 -12.56
N HIS A 7 -6.87 8.38 -12.63
CA HIS A 7 -6.19 7.29 -13.35
C HIS A 7 -6.08 7.60 -14.85
N LEU A 8 -7.14 8.13 -15.45
CA LEU A 8 -7.16 8.48 -16.88
C LEU A 8 -6.17 9.60 -17.20
N ILE A 9 -6.08 10.61 -16.34
CA ILE A 9 -5.10 11.71 -16.46
C ILE A 9 -3.68 11.17 -16.36
N GLY A 10 -3.38 10.30 -15.39
CA GLY A 10 -2.04 9.71 -15.25
C GLY A 10 -1.62 8.88 -16.47
N ILE A 11 -2.55 8.08 -17.00
CA ILE A 11 -2.30 7.32 -18.24
C ILE A 11 -2.08 8.25 -19.42
N ALA A 12 -2.87 9.31 -19.57
CA ALA A 12 -2.73 10.27 -20.66
C ALA A 12 -1.36 11.00 -20.62
N ILE A 13 -0.92 11.43 -19.43
CA ILE A 13 0.39 12.06 -19.24
C ILE A 13 1.51 11.06 -19.53
N GLY A 14 1.40 9.82 -19.06
CA GLY A 14 2.38 8.78 -19.34
C GLY A 14 2.49 8.47 -20.82
N LEU A 15 1.37 8.37 -21.55
CA LEU A 15 1.36 8.17 -23.00
C LEU A 15 1.97 9.37 -23.74
N ALA A 16 1.65 10.59 -23.33
CA ALA A 16 2.27 11.79 -23.89
C ALA A 16 3.79 11.78 -23.70
N GLY A 17 4.29 11.39 -22.53
CA GLY A 17 5.71 11.25 -22.27
C GLY A 17 6.38 10.17 -23.13
N ILE A 18 5.72 9.04 -23.36
CA ILE A 18 6.20 7.99 -24.27
C ILE A 18 6.27 8.52 -25.71
N ILE A 19 5.29 9.29 -26.17
CA ILE A 19 5.31 9.91 -27.50
C ILE A 19 6.46 10.91 -27.62
N ILE A 20 6.69 11.72 -26.59
CA ILE A 20 7.82 12.67 -26.56
C ILE A 20 9.15 11.91 -26.61
N SER A 21 9.26 10.76 -25.93
CA SER A 21 10.48 9.96 -25.94
C SER A 21 10.89 9.52 -27.36
N LEU A 22 9.93 9.29 -28.26
CA LEU A 22 10.20 8.89 -29.65
C LEU A 22 10.99 9.95 -30.43
N PHE A 23 10.94 11.22 -30.01
CA PHE A 23 11.79 12.26 -30.62
C PHE A 23 13.26 12.14 -30.19
N PHE A 24 13.56 11.40 -29.12
CA PHE A 24 14.90 11.24 -28.56
C PHE A 24 15.50 9.84 -28.78
N LEU A 25 14.99 9.06 -29.75
CA LEU A 25 15.37 7.67 -30.04
C LEU A 25 16.88 7.41 -30.16
N LYS A 26 17.67 8.43 -30.54
CA LYS A 26 19.13 8.30 -30.71
C LYS A 26 19.96 8.82 -29.54
N THR A 27 19.30 9.19 -28.43
CA THR A 27 19.96 9.83 -27.31
C THR A 27 19.86 8.91 -26.06
N LYS A 28 20.91 8.83 -25.23
CA LYS A 28 20.90 8.10 -23.94
C LYS A 28 19.74 8.50 -23.03
N ILE A 29 19.17 9.70 -23.21
CA ILE A 29 18.03 10.26 -22.49
C ILE A 29 16.70 9.54 -22.83
N PHE A 30 16.64 8.82 -23.97
CA PHE A 30 15.44 8.09 -24.40
C PHE A 30 14.92 7.12 -23.33
N PHE A 31 15.80 6.26 -22.79
CA PHE A 31 15.42 5.32 -21.72
C PHE A 31 14.98 6.02 -20.44
N LEU A 32 15.60 7.17 -20.12
CA LEU A 32 15.21 7.96 -18.95
C LEU A 32 13.80 8.51 -19.11
N ILE A 33 13.46 9.09 -20.26
CA ILE A 33 12.12 9.66 -20.51
C ILE A 33 11.05 8.55 -20.48
N ILE A 34 11.30 7.41 -21.12
CA ILE A 34 10.37 6.27 -21.08
C ILE A 34 10.12 5.81 -19.64
N GLY A 35 11.18 5.57 -18.88
CA GLY A 35 11.04 5.10 -17.51
C GLY A 35 10.28 6.08 -16.62
N VAL A 36 10.59 7.39 -16.70
CA VAL A 36 9.84 8.44 -16.00
C VAL A 36 8.37 8.43 -16.42
N SER A 37 8.08 8.29 -17.71
CA SER A 37 6.71 8.27 -18.23
C SER A 37 5.90 7.09 -17.68
N VAL A 38 6.52 5.90 -17.60
CA VAL A 38 5.91 4.70 -17.01
C VAL A 38 5.63 4.89 -15.51
N PHE A 39 6.60 5.46 -14.77
CA PHE A 39 6.38 5.74 -13.34
C PHE A 39 5.29 6.78 -13.09
N VAL A 40 5.22 7.84 -13.91
CA VAL A 40 4.15 8.84 -13.85
C VAL A 40 2.79 8.19 -14.14
N ALA A 41 2.69 7.31 -15.14
CA ALA A 41 1.47 6.58 -15.43
C ALA A 41 1.04 5.65 -14.29
N ALA A 42 1.98 5.01 -13.58
CA ALA A 42 1.72 4.10 -12.48
C ALA A 42 1.36 4.82 -11.16
N THR A 43 1.84 6.06 -10.97
CA THR A 43 1.64 6.86 -9.73
C THR A 43 0.18 6.92 -9.27
N PRO A 44 -0.84 7.24 -10.10
CA PRO A 44 -2.22 7.34 -9.64
C PRO A 44 -2.78 6.00 -9.13
N PHE A 45 -2.34 4.88 -9.67
CA PHE A 45 -2.72 3.55 -9.18
C PHE A 45 -2.15 3.29 -7.78
N VAL A 46 -0.88 3.59 -7.58
CA VAL A 46 -0.21 3.43 -6.27
C VAL A 46 -0.83 4.35 -5.23
N VAL A 47 -1.08 5.62 -5.56
CA VAL A 47 -1.74 6.59 -4.67
C VAL A 47 -3.15 6.13 -4.30
N SER A 48 -3.91 5.57 -5.25
CA SER A 48 -5.25 5.03 -4.98
C SER A 48 -5.20 3.88 -3.96
N VAL A 49 -4.27 2.94 -4.12
CA VAL A 49 -4.09 1.82 -3.17
C VAL A 49 -3.72 2.34 -1.77
N ILE A 50 -2.81 3.32 -1.69
CA ILE A 50 -2.39 3.90 -0.41
C ILE A 50 -3.56 4.59 0.29
N ARG A 51 -4.35 5.39 -0.44
CA ARG A 51 -5.52 6.10 0.11
C ARG A 51 -6.57 5.15 0.63
N THR A 52 -6.91 4.10 -0.13
CA THR A 52 -7.89 3.10 0.29
C THR A 52 -7.46 2.41 1.60
N ASN A 53 -6.19 2.02 1.71
CA ASN A 53 -5.67 1.40 2.92
C ASN A 53 -5.72 2.33 4.14
N LYS A 54 -5.43 3.63 3.97
CA LYS A 54 -5.52 4.63 5.05
C LYS A 54 -6.96 4.84 5.52
N ILE A 55 -7.91 4.91 4.60
CA ILE A 55 -9.34 5.06 4.92
C ILE A 55 -9.84 3.84 5.70
N ASP A 56 -9.42 2.63 5.33
CA ASP A 56 -9.80 1.41 6.04
C ASP A 56 -9.20 1.37 7.46
N GLU A 57 -7.96 1.82 7.65
CA GLU A 57 -7.34 1.96 8.98
C GLU A 57 -8.06 3.01 9.84
N GLU A 58 -8.38 4.17 9.28
CA GLU A 58 -9.14 5.22 9.96
C GLU A 58 -10.54 4.72 10.37
N LYS A 59 -11.23 3.98 9.49
CA LYS A 59 -12.52 3.39 9.82
C LYS A 59 -12.43 2.43 11.02
N GLU A 60 -11.40 1.58 11.10
CA GLU A 60 -11.22 0.66 12.22
C GLU A 60 -10.97 1.43 13.53
N GLU A 61 -10.12 2.46 13.51
CA GLU A 61 -9.83 3.30 14.69
C GLU A 61 -11.08 4.05 15.17
N MET A 62 -11.80 4.68 14.25
CA MET A 62 -13.04 5.40 14.57
C MET A 62 -14.17 4.48 15.02
N PHE A 63 -14.21 3.25 14.51
CA PHE A 63 -15.15 2.24 15.00
C PHE A 63 -14.89 1.84 16.45
N LEU A 64 -13.61 1.72 16.84
CA LEU A 64 -13.26 1.46 18.23
C LEU A 64 -13.71 2.59 19.15
N GLU A 65 -13.52 3.85 18.73
CA GLU A 65 -14.00 5.01 19.49
C GLU A 65 -15.53 5.03 19.60
N PHE A 66 -16.23 4.75 18.50
CA PHE A 66 -17.67 4.58 18.50
C PHE A 66 -18.14 3.49 19.47
N ALA A 67 -17.52 2.30 19.43
CA ALA A 67 -17.85 1.19 20.33
C ALA A 67 -17.63 1.57 21.79
N ARG A 68 -16.52 2.24 22.14
CA ARG A 68 -16.24 2.72 23.50
C ARG A 68 -17.32 3.71 23.99
N ASN A 69 -17.72 4.66 23.14
CA ASN A 69 -18.79 5.60 23.48
C ASN A 69 -20.13 4.89 23.74
N LEU A 70 -20.41 3.79 23.01
CA LEU A 70 -21.60 2.98 23.25
C LEU A 70 -21.52 2.20 24.57
N VAL A 71 -20.35 1.59 24.89
CA VAL A 71 -20.10 0.92 26.17
C VAL A 71 -20.32 1.88 27.33
N GLU A 72 -19.76 3.07 27.25
CA GLU A 72 -19.89 4.09 28.29
C GLU A 72 -21.36 4.48 28.51
N SER A 73 -22.13 4.67 27.43
CA SER A 73 -23.55 4.94 27.51
C SER A 73 -24.36 3.74 28.07
N ALA A 74 -24.00 2.51 27.66
CA ALA A 74 -24.68 1.30 28.17
C ALA A 74 -24.43 1.10 29.66
N LYS A 75 -23.25 1.39 30.19
CA LYS A 75 -22.93 1.35 31.63
C LYS A 75 -23.77 2.33 32.45
N THR A 76 -24.28 3.40 31.85
CA THR A 76 -25.23 4.33 32.52
C THR A 76 -26.68 3.89 32.39
N GLY A 77 -26.97 2.71 31.87
CA GLY A 77 -28.32 2.14 31.72
C GLY A 77 -29.11 2.68 30.53
N ILE A 78 -28.47 3.43 29.62
CA ILE A 78 -29.11 3.95 28.41
C ILE A 78 -29.22 2.82 27.38
N PRO A 79 -30.42 2.56 26.80
CA PRO A 79 -30.59 1.57 25.74
C PRO A 79 -29.64 1.84 24.54
N ILE A 80 -29.07 0.78 23.96
CA ILE A 80 -28.10 0.92 22.84
C ILE A 80 -28.66 1.74 21.67
N SER A 81 -29.93 1.53 21.32
CA SER A 81 -30.57 2.31 20.26
C SER A 81 -30.55 3.82 20.56
N GLN A 82 -30.81 4.21 21.80
CA GLN A 82 -30.74 5.61 22.22
C GLN A 82 -29.29 6.10 22.31
N SER A 83 -28.37 5.26 22.75
CA SER A 83 -26.94 5.57 22.80
C SER A 83 -26.40 5.90 21.42
N ILE A 84 -26.74 5.12 20.38
CA ILE A 84 -26.36 5.36 18.99
C ILE A 84 -26.84 6.72 18.50
N ILE A 85 -28.11 7.05 18.83
CA ILE A 85 -28.69 8.35 18.47
C ILE A 85 -27.94 9.50 19.15
N ASN A 86 -27.59 9.34 20.41
CA ASN A 86 -26.92 10.37 21.21
C ASN A 86 -25.48 10.64 20.72
N VAL A 87 -24.75 9.60 20.33
CA VAL A 87 -23.35 9.73 19.92
C VAL A 87 -23.16 10.10 18.44
N ARG A 88 -24.23 10.16 17.64
CA ARG A 88 -24.16 10.37 16.19
C ARG A 88 -23.44 11.65 15.74
N HIS A 89 -23.43 12.67 16.61
CA HIS A 89 -22.85 13.99 16.30
C HIS A 89 -21.36 14.10 16.66
N LYS A 90 -20.78 13.07 17.27
CA LYS A 90 -19.36 13.04 17.56
C LYS A 90 -18.56 12.87 16.25
N PRO A 91 -17.33 13.39 16.16
CA PRO A 91 -16.49 13.27 14.97
C PRO A 91 -15.90 11.86 14.88
N TYR A 92 -16.41 11.03 13.97
CA TYR A 92 -15.90 9.68 13.69
C TYR A 92 -15.19 9.57 12.34
N GLY A 93 -14.57 10.65 11.86
CA GLY A 93 -13.79 10.67 10.63
C GLY A 93 -14.54 10.01 9.46
N ALA A 94 -13.90 9.04 8.82
CA ALA A 94 -14.47 8.31 7.67
C ALA A 94 -15.75 7.50 7.98
N LEU A 95 -16.10 7.29 9.27
CA LEU A 95 -17.33 6.60 9.67
C LEU A 95 -18.49 7.54 10.00
N SER A 96 -18.28 8.85 10.10
CA SER A 96 -19.32 9.80 10.55
C SER A 96 -20.61 9.71 9.75
N GLU A 97 -20.53 9.62 8.41
CA GLU A 97 -21.70 9.48 7.54
C GLU A 97 -22.42 8.15 7.77
N HIS A 98 -21.68 7.06 7.93
CA HIS A 98 -22.25 5.72 8.17
C HIS A 98 -22.93 5.64 9.53
N ILE A 99 -22.34 6.25 10.58
CA ILE A 99 -22.94 6.31 11.93
C ILE A 99 -24.18 7.19 11.94
N SER A 100 -24.17 8.32 11.23
CA SER A 100 -25.36 9.16 11.08
C SER A 100 -26.50 8.41 10.39
N LYS A 101 -26.18 7.66 9.34
CA LYS A 101 -27.16 6.81 8.62
C LYS A 101 -27.72 5.72 9.56
N LEU A 102 -26.87 5.06 10.35
CA LEU A 102 -27.27 4.08 11.35
C LEU A 102 -28.26 4.69 12.37
N ALA A 103 -27.93 5.85 12.94
CA ALA A 103 -28.79 6.54 13.89
C ALA A 103 -30.13 6.94 13.27
N ASN A 104 -30.14 7.45 12.04
CA ASN A 104 -31.36 7.79 11.33
C ASN A 104 -32.26 6.57 11.08
N GLN A 105 -31.68 5.42 10.71
CA GLN A 105 -32.43 4.17 10.54
C GLN A 105 -33.11 3.73 11.84
N ILE A 106 -32.41 3.84 12.96
CA ILE A 106 -32.95 3.50 14.29
C ILE A 106 -34.07 4.47 14.66
N GLN A 107 -33.92 5.77 14.41
CA GLN A 107 -34.97 6.77 14.65
C GLN A 107 -36.24 6.51 13.81
N LEU A 108 -36.10 5.95 12.61
CA LEU A 108 -37.22 5.54 11.75
C LEU A 108 -37.86 4.20 12.19
N GLY A 109 -37.42 3.60 13.29
CA GLY A 109 -37.98 2.35 13.80
C GLY A 109 -37.42 1.08 13.13
N ILE A 110 -36.35 1.19 12.35
CA ILE A 110 -35.67 0.00 11.81
C ILE A 110 -35.00 -0.74 12.96
N SER A 111 -35.19 -2.06 13.04
CA SER A 111 -34.57 -2.88 14.10
C SER A 111 -33.05 -2.72 14.09
N LEU A 112 -32.46 -2.69 15.30
CA LEU A 112 -31.04 -2.49 15.53
C LEU A 112 -30.19 -3.45 14.69
N ASN A 113 -30.59 -4.71 14.62
CA ASN A 113 -29.95 -5.76 13.87
C ASN A 113 -29.85 -5.46 12.36
N LYS A 114 -31.00 -5.05 11.76
CA LYS A 114 -31.05 -4.71 10.32
C LYS A 114 -30.26 -3.44 10.03
N ALA A 115 -30.26 -2.49 10.94
CA ALA A 115 -29.47 -1.28 10.85
C ALA A 115 -27.95 -1.60 10.93
N PHE A 116 -27.54 -2.53 11.80
CA PHE A 116 -26.16 -3.04 11.88
C PHE A 116 -25.72 -3.78 10.60
N GLU A 117 -26.59 -4.63 10.03
CA GLU A 117 -26.32 -5.28 8.75
C GLU A 117 -26.06 -4.26 7.62
N THR A 118 -26.88 -3.21 7.58
CA THR A 118 -26.71 -2.14 6.58
C THR A 118 -25.40 -1.38 6.82
N PHE A 119 -25.12 -1.05 8.07
CA PHE A 119 -23.87 -0.36 8.44
C PHE A 119 -22.64 -1.21 8.09
N ALA A 120 -22.65 -2.51 8.38
CA ALA A 120 -21.58 -3.44 8.06
C ALA A 120 -21.29 -3.48 6.55
N LYS A 121 -22.35 -3.52 5.75
CA LYS A 121 -22.25 -3.52 4.28
C LYS A 121 -21.71 -2.19 3.74
N ASP A 122 -22.21 -1.08 4.25
CA ASP A 122 -21.83 0.26 3.80
C ASP A 122 -20.38 0.61 4.22
N ALA A 123 -19.96 0.22 5.42
CA ALA A 123 -18.60 0.43 5.90
C ALA A 123 -17.55 -0.32 5.06
N GLY A 124 -17.91 -1.48 4.49
CA GLY A 124 -17.07 -2.27 3.59
C GLY A 124 -15.79 -2.82 4.25
N ASN A 125 -15.70 -2.82 5.58
CA ASN A 125 -14.55 -3.25 6.35
C ASN A 125 -14.84 -4.56 7.09
N LYS A 126 -13.94 -5.55 6.96
CA LYS A 126 -14.15 -6.89 7.52
C LYS A 126 -14.17 -6.92 9.06
N THR A 127 -13.34 -6.11 9.71
CA THR A 127 -13.27 -6.04 11.18
C THR A 127 -14.56 -5.47 11.73
N ILE A 128 -15.03 -4.36 11.17
CA ILE A 128 -16.29 -3.72 11.53
C ILE A 128 -17.48 -4.65 11.29
N SER A 129 -17.53 -5.32 10.12
CA SER A 129 -18.59 -6.25 9.78
C SER A 129 -18.71 -7.40 10.78
N ARG A 130 -17.58 -8.00 11.19
CA ARG A 130 -17.55 -9.05 12.21
C ARG A 130 -18.05 -8.56 13.57
N ALA A 131 -17.57 -7.39 14.00
CA ALA A 131 -17.98 -6.79 15.25
C ALA A 131 -19.50 -6.50 15.29
N LEU A 132 -20.03 -5.90 14.24
CA LEU A 132 -21.46 -5.61 14.13
C LEU A 132 -22.32 -6.87 14.04
N THR A 133 -21.83 -7.94 13.41
CA THR A 133 -22.51 -9.24 13.39
C THR A 133 -22.60 -9.86 14.79
N LEU A 134 -21.51 -9.77 15.56
CA LEU A 134 -21.49 -10.24 16.94
C LEU A 134 -22.48 -9.45 17.81
N MET A 135 -22.45 -8.12 17.70
CA MET A 135 -23.39 -7.24 18.39
C MET A 135 -24.85 -7.55 18.05
N GLY A 136 -25.17 -7.74 16.78
CA GLY A 136 -26.51 -8.06 16.33
C GLY A 136 -27.00 -9.44 16.77
N ASN A 137 -26.12 -10.44 16.81
CA ASN A 137 -26.45 -11.78 17.33
C ASN A 137 -26.71 -11.73 18.83
N ALA A 138 -25.97 -10.94 19.54
CA ALA A 138 -26.12 -10.74 20.98
C ALA A 138 -27.45 -10.08 21.33
N GLU A 139 -27.85 -9.08 20.61
CA GLU A 139 -29.14 -8.42 20.76
C GLU A 139 -30.29 -9.41 20.55
N LYS A 140 -30.21 -10.25 19.51
CA LYS A 140 -31.21 -11.32 19.26
C LYS A 140 -31.30 -12.35 20.39
N ALA A 141 -30.17 -12.68 21.02
CA ALA A 141 -30.11 -13.63 22.09
C ALA A 141 -30.66 -13.07 23.45
N GLY A 142 -31.00 -11.77 23.49
CA GLY A 142 -31.48 -11.13 24.69
C GLY A 142 -30.42 -10.99 25.81
N GLY A 143 -29.13 -11.08 25.41
CA GLY A 143 -28.00 -10.92 26.32
C GLY A 143 -27.80 -9.47 26.77
N ASP A 144 -26.96 -9.26 27.78
CA ASP A 144 -26.50 -7.92 28.15
C ASP A 144 -25.61 -7.35 27.04
N ILE A 145 -26.24 -6.50 26.21
CA ILE A 145 -25.56 -5.89 25.07
C ILE A 145 -24.38 -5.01 25.54
N GLY A 146 -24.44 -4.47 26.76
CA GLY A 146 -23.35 -3.69 27.34
C GLY A 146 -22.10 -4.52 27.55
N GLU A 147 -22.20 -5.72 28.12
CA GLU A 147 -21.07 -6.65 28.31
C GLU A 147 -20.48 -7.12 26.99
N ILE A 148 -21.33 -7.38 25.99
CA ILE A 148 -20.88 -7.80 24.67
C ILE A 148 -20.20 -6.66 23.91
N LEU A 149 -20.72 -5.45 24.00
CA LEU A 149 -20.07 -4.25 23.45
C LEU A 149 -18.69 -4.04 24.07
N GLU A 150 -18.56 -4.23 25.39
CA GLU A 150 -17.28 -4.14 26.10
C GLU A 150 -16.29 -5.19 25.56
N SER A 151 -16.72 -6.44 25.46
CA SER A 151 -15.91 -7.54 24.90
C SER A 151 -15.50 -7.28 23.45
N VAL A 152 -16.40 -6.73 22.62
CA VAL A 152 -16.09 -6.34 21.24
C VAL A 152 -15.10 -5.18 21.20
N ALA A 153 -15.27 -4.15 22.01
CA ALA A 153 -14.35 -3.02 22.10
C ALA A 153 -12.95 -3.47 22.57
N GLU A 154 -12.87 -4.37 23.55
CA GLU A 154 -11.61 -4.97 23.99
C GLU A 154 -10.95 -5.79 22.89
N ALA A 155 -11.71 -6.65 22.19
CA ALA A 155 -11.18 -7.46 21.09
C ALA A 155 -10.64 -6.60 19.93
N VAL A 156 -11.34 -5.52 19.56
CA VAL A 156 -10.88 -4.57 18.53
C VAL A 156 -9.64 -3.82 19.02
N SER A 157 -9.64 -3.34 20.28
CA SER A 157 -8.50 -2.66 20.90
C SER A 157 -7.26 -3.55 20.94
N LEU A 158 -7.43 -4.81 21.37
CA LEU A 158 -6.34 -5.79 21.38
C LEU A 158 -5.82 -6.06 19.97
N SER A 159 -6.70 -6.19 18.98
CA SER A 159 -6.33 -6.38 17.58
C SER A 159 -5.49 -5.21 17.06
N GLU A 160 -5.87 -3.97 17.37
CA GLU A 160 -5.10 -2.79 17.01
C GLU A 160 -3.74 -2.73 17.71
N LYS A 161 -3.71 -3.04 19.01
CA LYS A 161 -2.46 -3.08 19.78
C LYS A 161 -1.50 -4.11 19.19
N LEU A 162 -1.98 -5.31 18.88
CA LEU A 162 -1.20 -6.36 18.25
C LEU A 162 -0.70 -5.95 16.85
N LYS A 163 -1.52 -5.23 16.05
CA LYS A 163 -1.09 -4.66 14.77
C LYS A 163 0.05 -3.66 14.94
N LYS A 164 -0.06 -2.75 15.94
CA LYS A 164 0.97 -1.74 16.25
C LYS A 164 2.26 -2.38 16.74
N GLU A 165 2.18 -3.33 17.68
CA GLU A 165 3.34 -4.07 18.19
C GLU A 165 4.04 -4.88 17.09
N ARG A 166 3.27 -5.58 16.26
CA ARG A 166 3.80 -6.28 15.10
C ARG A 166 4.51 -5.33 14.14
N LYS A 167 3.93 -4.18 13.84
CA LYS A 167 4.55 -3.16 12.96
C LYS A 167 5.86 -2.65 13.54
N ALA A 168 5.94 -2.43 14.86
CA ALA A 168 7.17 -2.03 15.54
C ALA A 168 8.24 -3.13 15.49
N ALA A 169 7.88 -4.38 15.81
CA ALA A 169 8.79 -5.52 15.79
C ALA A 169 9.37 -5.80 14.39
N ILE A 170 8.58 -5.56 13.34
CA ILE A 170 8.98 -5.85 11.96
C ILE A 170 9.63 -4.63 11.29
N SER A 171 9.59 -3.43 11.90
CA SER A 171 10.21 -2.23 11.31
C SER A 171 11.70 -2.43 11.01
N ASN A 172 12.42 -3.21 11.83
CA ASN A 172 13.82 -3.57 11.63
C ASN A 172 13.99 -4.39 10.33
N ILE A 173 13.10 -5.33 10.06
CA ILE A 173 13.13 -6.14 8.81
C ILE A 173 12.94 -5.23 7.59
N VAL A 174 12.10 -4.19 7.71
CA VAL A 174 11.92 -3.22 6.63
C VAL A 174 13.23 -2.47 6.37
N ILE A 175 13.87 -1.94 7.42
CA ILE A 175 15.14 -1.20 7.32
C ILE A 175 16.22 -2.11 6.71
N GLU A 176 16.34 -3.34 7.21
CA GLU A 176 17.28 -4.33 6.71
C GLU A 176 17.04 -4.65 5.22
N GLY A 177 15.79 -4.82 4.82
CA GLY A 177 15.43 -5.06 3.43
C GLY A 177 15.80 -3.91 2.49
N TYR A 178 15.62 -2.65 2.92
CA TYR A 178 16.09 -1.50 2.16
C TYR A 178 17.61 -1.43 2.09
N LEU A 179 18.30 -1.73 3.20
CA LEU A 179 19.76 -1.73 3.25
C LEU A 179 20.35 -2.77 2.30
N ILE A 180 19.83 -4.02 2.34
CA ILE A 180 20.23 -5.09 1.41
C ILE A 180 20.01 -4.65 -0.04
N PHE A 181 18.89 -4.00 -0.34
CA PHE A 181 18.60 -3.52 -1.69
C PHE A 181 19.56 -2.44 -2.16
N ILE A 182 19.93 -1.49 -1.29
CA ILE A 182 20.93 -0.45 -1.61
C ILE A 182 22.32 -1.07 -1.87
N ILE A 183 22.72 -2.04 -1.04
CA ILE A 183 23.98 -2.78 -1.25
C ILE A 183 23.95 -3.51 -2.60
N PHE A 184 22.82 -4.13 -2.94
CA PHE A 184 22.65 -4.80 -4.22
C PHE A 184 22.80 -3.85 -5.42
N ILE A 185 22.18 -2.64 -5.35
CA ILE A 185 22.36 -1.61 -6.35
C ILE A 185 23.85 -1.25 -6.49
N ALA A 186 24.56 -1.05 -5.35
CA ALA A 186 25.98 -0.71 -5.37
C ALA A 186 26.82 -1.80 -6.06
N ILE A 187 26.56 -3.08 -5.76
CA ILE A 187 27.23 -4.21 -6.40
C ILE A 187 27.01 -4.20 -7.92
N VAL A 188 25.77 -4.05 -8.35
CA VAL A 188 25.43 -4.01 -9.78
C VAL A 188 26.13 -2.85 -10.49
N LEU A 189 26.18 -1.67 -9.87
CA LEU A 189 26.91 -0.52 -10.43
C LEU A 189 28.40 -0.76 -10.55
N VAL A 190 29.02 -1.38 -9.54
CA VAL A 190 30.44 -1.76 -9.60
C VAL A 190 30.68 -2.79 -10.71
N MET A 191 29.81 -3.78 -10.85
CA MET A 191 29.87 -4.75 -11.96
C MET A 191 29.82 -4.06 -13.32
N GLN A 192 28.89 -3.12 -13.49
CA GLN A 192 28.70 -2.43 -14.76
C GLN A 192 29.86 -1.48 -15.10
N PHE A 193 30.28 -0.62 -14.15
CA PHE A 193 31.23 0.47 -14.46
C PHE A 193 32.69 0.11 -14.24
N LYS A 194 33.01 -0.97 -13.49
CA LYS A 194 34.38 -1.40 -13.24
C LYS A 194 34.71 -2.75 -13.88
N ILE A 195 33.86 -3.75 -13.64
CA ILE A 195 34.18 -5.13 -14.03
C ILE A 195 33.93 -5.35 -15.52
N LEU A 196 32.79 -4.86 -16.05
CA LEU A 196 32.43 -5.04 -17.44
C LEU A 196 33.45 -4.41 -18.42
N PRO A 197 33.89 -3.15 -18.26
CA PRO A 197 34.94 -2.56 -19.11
C PRO A 197 36.26 -3.32 -19.02
N MET A 198 36.63 -3.83 -17.83
CA MET A 198 37.84 -4.61 -17.66
C MET A 198 37.78 -5.94 -18.40
N LEU A 199 36.64 -6.64 -18.37
CA LEU A 199 36.42 -7.88 -19.10
C LEU A 199 36.40 -7.67 -20.61
N SER A 200 35.78 -6.61 -21.12
CA SER A 200 35.75 -6.26 -22.53
C SER A 200 37.17 -5.93 -23.07
N GLY A 201 38.01 -5.29 -22.25
CA GLY A 201 39.43 -5.04 -22.56
C GLY A 201 40.25 -6.33 -22.71
N ILE A 202 40.01 -7.32 -21.84
CA ILE A 202 40.72 -8.62 -21.87
C ILE A 202 40.22 -9.48 -23.03
N ALA A 203 38.94 -9.47 -23.35
CA ALA A 203 38.37 -10.20 -24.48
C ALA A 203 38.92 -9.70 -25.83
N GLY A 204 39.23 -8.40 -25.96
CA GLY A 204 39.86 -7.80 -27.13
C GLY A 204 41.33 -8.19 -27.33
N THR A 205 42.00 -8.71 -26.28
CA THR A 205 43.45 -9.11 -26.39
C THR A 205 43.64 -10.57 -26.81
N GLY A 206 42.57 -11.32 -27.19
CA GLY A 206 42.68 -12.71 -27.67
C GLY A 206 43.12 -13.75 -26.63
N PHE A 207 43.22 -13.39 -25.36
CA PHE A 207 43.66 -14.29 -24.28
C PHE A 207 42.63 -15.40 -23.94
N MET A 208 41.36 -15.21 -24.23
CA MET A 208 40.36 -16.27 -24.15
C MET A 208 40.17 -16.92 -25.53
N GLY A 209 40.93 -17.97 -25.79
CA GLY A 209 40.89 -18.73 -27.02
C GLY A 209 39.49 -19.27 -27.33
N GLY A 210 38.99 -18.94 -28.49
CA GLY A 210 37.97 -19.66 -29.24
C GLY A 210 36.53 -19.53 -28.76
N GLY A 211 35.75 -18.67 -29.42
CA GLY A 211 34.28 -18.81 -29.43
C GLY A 211 33.47 -17.79 -28.67
N GLY A 212 34.02 -16.68 -28.23
CA GLY A 212 33.30 -15.61 -27.59
C GLY A 212 32.74 -14.60 -28.58
N GLY A 213 31.43 -14.60 -28.82
CA GLY A 213 30.73 -13.46 -29.41
C GLY A 213 31.07 -12.21 -28.62
N SER A 214 31.29 -11.09 -29.28
CA SER A 214 31.53 -9.80 -28.64
C SER A 214 30.41 -9.54 -27.63
N ILE A 215 30.75 -9.48 -26.34
CA ILE A 215 29.80 -9.11 -25.32
C ILE A 215 29.35 -7.68 -25.63
N ASN A 216 28.13 -7.53 -26.05
CA ASN A 216 27.55 -6.22 -26.35
C ASN A 216 27.34 -5.51 -25.02
N ALA A 217 28.18 -4.56 -24.66
CA ALA A 217 28.16 -3.85 -23.38
C ALA A 217 26.82 -3.14 -23.16
N GLU A 218 26.17 -2.71 -24.23
CA GLU A 218 24.86 -2.07 -24.17
C GLU A 218 23.75 -3.08 -23.81
N GLU A 219 23.75 -4.26 -24.40
CA GLU A 219 22.78 -5.33 -24.06
C GLU A 219 22.92 -5.77 -22.59
N LEU A 220 24.16 -5.88 -22.12
CA LEU A 220 24.43 -6.27 -20.75
C LEU A 220 24.07 -5.16 -19.75
N SER A 221 24.27 -3.89 -20.10
CA SER A 221 23.80 -2.74 -19.33
C SER A 221 22.26 -2.77 -19.17
N ASN A 222 21.54 -3.04 -20.25
CA ASN A 222 20.09 -3.16 -20.21
C ASN A 222 19.64 -4.36 -19.35
N ALA A 223 20.34 -5.48 -19.40
CA ALA A 223 20.07 -6.63 -18.55
C ALA A 223 20.22 -6.31 -17.05
N PHE A 224 21.24 -5.52 -16.66
CA PHE A 224 21.42 -5.06 -15.30
C PHE A 224 20.29 -4.13 -14.85
N LEU A 225 19.78 -3.25 -15.71
CA LEU A 225 18.62 -2.43 -15.40
C LEU A 225 17.38 -3.29 -15.13
N TYR A 226 17.09 -4.27 -15.99
CA TYR A 226 15.94 -5.17 -15.79
C TYR A 226 16.09 -5.99 -14.51
N LEU A 227 17.29 -6.44 -14.20
CA LEU A 227 17.59 -7.17 -12.97
C LEU A 227 17.32 -6.30 -11.73
N LEU A 228 17.76 -5.04 -11.72
CA LEU A 228 17.51 -4.09 -10.65
C LEU A 228 16.01 -3.78 -10.46
N LEU A 229 15.28 -3.58 -11.56
CA LEU A 229 13.84 -3.33 -11.51
C LEU A 229 13.08 -4.56 -10.98
N THR A 230 13.43 -5.74 -11.47
CA THR A 230 12.81 -7.01 -11.02
C THR A 230 13.10 -7.25 -9.53
N GLN A 231 14.36 -7.06 -9.10
CA GLN A 231 14.75 -7.18 -7.70
C GLN A 231 13.98 -6.16 -6.83
N GLY A 232 13.91 -4.89 -7.24
CA GLY A 232 13.16 -3.86 -6.53
C GLY A 232 11.67 -4.18 -6.40
N PHE A 233 11.07 -4.71 -7.46
CA PHE A 233 9.67 -5.14 -7.45
C PHE A 233 9.40 -6.24 -6.41
N PHE A 234 10.13 -7.34 -6.48
CA PHE A 234 9.92 -8.47 -5.59
C PHE A 234 10.34 -8.19 -4.15
N SER A 235 11.45 -7.49 -3.93
CA SER A 235 11.88 -7.08 -2.59
C SER A 235 10.84 -6.19 -1.91
N GLY A 236 10.30 -5.22 -2.63
CA GLY A 236 9.25 -4.35 -2.08
C GLY A 236 7.95 -5.10 -1.75
N LEU A 237 7.52 -6.05 -2.58
CA LEU A 237 6.37 -6.90 -2.27
C LEU A 237 6.62 -7.77 -1.03
N THR A 238 7.81 -8.35 -0.92
CA THR A 238 8.21 -9.18 0.22
C THR A 238 8.23 -8.37 1.51
N ILE A 239 8.83 -7.18 1.50
CA ILE A 239 8.84 -6.26 2.64
C ILE A 239 7.40 -5.93 3.06
N GLY A 240 6.53 -5.55 2.13
CA GLY A 240 5.14 -5.23 2.46
C GLY A 240 4.36 -6.43 2.98
N LYS A 241 4.62 -7.64 2.48
CA LYS A 241 3.99 -8.86 3.00
C LYS A 241 4.47 -9.20 4.40
N LEU A 242 5.77 -9.06 4.68
CA LEU A 242 6.34 -9.32 5.99
C LEU A 242 5.95 -8.25 7.01
N ALA A 243 6.14 -6.97 6.66
CA ALA A 243 5.91 -5.86 7.58
C ALA A 243 4.44 -5.57 7.87
N GLU A 244 3.59 -5.64 6.85
CA GLU A 244 2.20 -5.20 6.98
C GLU A 244 1.20 -6.33 6.72
N ASN A 245 1.67 -7.57 6.58
CA ASN A 245 0.88 -8.76 6.24
C ASN A 245 -0.03 -8.58 5.01
N SER A 246 0.31 -7.68 4.10
CA SER A 246 -0.50 -7.31 2.97
C SER A 246 0.34 -7.07 1.72
N ILE A 247 0.10 -7.84 0.66
CA ILE A 247 0.74 -7.63 -0.65
C ILE A 247 0.35 -6.26 -1.22
N LYS A 248 -0.88 -5.80 -0.99
CA LYS A 248 -1.33 -4.48 -1.46
C LYS A 248 -0.51 -3.34 -0.89
N LYS A 249 -0.10 -3.45 0.38
CA LYS A 249 0.77 -2.46 1.01
C LYS A 249 2.21 -2.57 0.52
N GLY A 250 2.65 -3.75 0.09
CA GLY A 250 3.94 -3.99 -0.57
C GLY A 250 4.11 -3.25 -1.89
N ILE A 251 3.03 -2.97 -2.61
CA ILE A 251 3.07 -2.19 -3.86
C ILE A 251 3.73 -0.83 -3.66
N ARG A 252 3.51 -0.18 -2.51
CA ARG A 252 4.16 1.09 -2.17
C ARG A 252 5.68 0.95 -2.08
N HIS A 253 6.15 -0.08 -1.38
CA HIS A 253 7.59 -0.35 -1.23
C HIS A 253 8.22 -0.76 -2.56
N SER A 254 7.57 -1.65 -3.34
CA SER A 254 8.00 -2.02 -4.69
C SER A 254 8.15 -0.81 -5.60
N PHE A 255 7.14 0.03 -5.64
CA PHE A 255 7.15 1.22 -6.49
C PHE A 255 8.28 2.17 -6.12
N PHE A 256 8.48 2.41 -4.82
CA PHE A 256 9.58 3.24 -4.35
C PHE A 256 10.95 2.66 -4.71
N MET A 257 11.17 1.36 -4.48
CA MET A 257 12.43 0.69 -4.80
C MET A 257 12.72 0.68 -6.30
N MET A 258 11.72 0.44 -7.13
CA MET A 258 11.86 0.51 -8.59
C MET A 258 12.24 1.92 -9.07
N ILE A 259 11.60 2.96 -8.52
CA ILE A 259 11.94 4.36 -8.82
C ILE A 259 13.39 4.64 -8.45
N VAL A 260 13.79 4.31 -7.21
CA VAL A 260 15.15 4.57 -6.72
C VAL A 260 16.17 3.87 -7.58
N SER A 261 16.00 2.58 -7.89
CA SER A 261 16.93 1.82 -8.73
C SER A 261 17.02 2.38 -10.15
N PHE A 262 15.87 2.74 -10.73
CA PHE A 262 15.84 3.32 -12.07
C PHE A 262 16.58 4.65 -12.14
N PHE A 263 16.31 5.57 -11.21
CA PHE A 263 16.98 6.89 -11.20
C PHE A 263 18.46 6.78 -10.92
N ILE A 264 18.88 5.94 -9.96
CA ILE A 264 20.30 5.75 -9.66
C ILE A 264 21.01 5.16 -10.87
N PHE A 265 20.49 4.06 -11.42
CA PHE A 265 21.12 3.39 -12.57
C PHE A 265 21.19 4.27 -13.81
N THR A 266 20.06 4.86 -14.21
CA THR A 266 20.00 5.69 -15.43
C THR A 266 20.75 7.01 -15.24
N GLY A 267 20.66 7.63 -14.05
CA GLY A 267 21.38 8.86 -13.74
C GLY A 267 22.89 8.68 -13.83
N ILE A 268 23.42 7.60 -13.26
CA ILE A 268 24.86 7.28 -13.35
C ILE A 268 25.24 6.95 -14.79
N ASN A 269 24.39 6.22 -15.52
CA ASN A 269 24.67 5.88 -16.92
C ASN A 269 24.68 7.10 -17.86
N VAL A 270 23.90 8.14 -17.56
CA VAL A 270 23.92 9.42 -18.30
C VAL A 270 25.16 10.23 -17.98
N ILE A 271 25.66 10.18 -16.73
CA ILE A 271 26.82 10.98 -16.27
C ILE A 271 28.15 10.31 -16.66
N TRP A 272 28.25 9.00 -16.55
CA TRP A 272 29.52 8.24 -16.62
C TRP A 272 29.58 7.19 -17.74
N GLY A 273 28.47 6.90 -18.41
CA GLY A 273 28.39 6.02 -19.59
C GLY A 273 28.36 6.83 -20.87
#